data_7e4a71cb9476f9a139e3bf96ee421337
#
_entry.id   7e4a71cb9476f9a139e3bf96ee421337
#
_cell.length_a   1.000
_cell.length_b   1.000
_cell.length_c   1.000
_cell.angle_alpha   90.00
_cell.angle_beta   90.00
_cell.angle_gamma   90.00
#
_symmetry.space_group_name_H-M   'P 1'
#
loop_
_entity.id
_entity.type
_entity.pdbx_description
1 polymer ?
#
loop_
_entity_poly.entity_id
_entity_poly.type
_entity_poly.pdbx_seq_one_letter_code
_entity_poly.pdbx_strand_id
1 'polypeptide(L)'
;LKEMIQSWRHVFKLDPDKEIDDETLDAVCLSGTDAIMVGGSTGVTYENTVNLLSRVRRYELPCVQEVSDLEAVVPGFDLYMVPMVLNTQDPTWIMGRHREGIERYGYMIPWDLVVTEGYIVLNENAAVAKLTGAETSIEASAAAAYAQIADKLMNLPIVYLEYSGVYGDMETVRTVRRSLDNARLFYGGGITSAQQASEAAAIADTIVVGNVVYDHLEQALETVKAVKD
;
A
#
# COMPACT_ATOMS: atom_id res chain seq x y z
N LEU A 1 -3.87 -2.20 17.65
CA LEU A 1 -3.75 -2.67 16.26
C LEU A 1 -3.01 -1.65 15.39
N LYS A 2 -3.36 -0.35 15.41
CA LYS A 2 -2.62 0.69 14.65
C LYS A 2 -1.13 0.75 14.99
N GLU A 3 -0.75 0.33 16.19
CA GLU A 3 0.65 0.24 16.61
C GLU A 3 1.42 -0.86 15.87
N MET A 4 0.74 -1.86 15.31
CA MET A 4 1.39 -2.94 14.56
C MET A 4 2.18 -2.42 13.35
N ILE A 5 1.66 -1.40 12.66
CA ILE A 5 2.34 -0.83 11.49
C ILE A 5 3.70 -0.22 11.83
N GLN A 6 3.94 0.13 13.11
CA GLN A 6 5.20 0.74 13.56
C GLN A 6 6.40 -0.20 13.44
N SER A 7 6.17 -1.52 13.47
CA SER A 7 7.22 -2.53 13.36
C SER A 7 7.39 -3.10 11.95
N TRP A 8 6.47 -2.82 11.04
CA TRP A 8 6.51 -3.41 9.71
C TRP A 8 7.68 -2.88 8.89
N ARG A 9 8.39 -3.78 8.27
CA ARG A 9 9.50 -3.52 7.35
C ARG A 9 9.19 -4.00 5.93
N HIS A 10 8.44 -5.09 5.83
CA HIS A 10 8.10 -5.74 4.58
C HIS A 10 6.63 -6.16 4.57
N VAL A 11 5.90 -5.81 3.51
CA VAL A 11 4.50 -6.19 3.29
C VAL A 11 4.35 -6.75 1.89
N PHE A 12 3.71 -7.89 1.74
CA PHE A 12 3.25 -8.32 0.43
C PHE A 12 1.87 -7.73 0.11
N LYS A 13 1.74 -7.14 -1.07
CA LYS A 13 0.46 -6.66 -1.60
C LYS A 13 -0.07 -7.66 -2.61
N LEU A 14 -1.23 -8.23 -2.32
CA LEU A 14 -1.92 -9.19 -3.17
C LEU A 14 -3.18 -8.57 -3.76
N ASP A 15 -3.27 -8.64 -5.09
CA ASP A 15 -4.41 -8.14 -5.84
C ASP A 15 -5.50 -9.24 -5.91
N PRO A 16 -6.70 -9.01 -5.36
CA PRO A 16 -7.75 -10.02 -5.38
C PRO A 16 -8.29 -10.35 -6.78
N ASP A 17 -8.04 -9.49 -7.79
CA ASP A 17 -8.39 -9.76 -9.19
C ASP A 17 -7.38 -10.68 -9.89
N LYS A 18 -6.23 -10.95 -9.26
CA LYS A 18 -5.21 -11.86 -9.79
C LYS A 18 -5.33 -13.24 -9.18
N GLU A 19 -5.18 -14.25 -10.01
CA GLU A 19 -5.12 -15.63 -9.55
C GLU A 19 -3.80 -15.88 -8.81
N ILE A 20 -3.90 -16.54 -7.66
CA ILE A 20 -2.78 -17.05 -6.88
C ILE A 20 -3.12 -18.46 -6.42
N ASP A 21 -2.27 -19.45 -6.73
CA ASP A 21 -2.47 -20.81 -6.26
C ASP A 21 -2.16 -20.97 -4.77
N ASP A 22 -2.58 -22.09 -4.18
CA ASP A 22 -2.42 -22.31 -2.74
C ASP A 22 -0.96 -22.50 -2.34
N GLU A 23 -0.11 -23.06 -3.21
CA GLU A 23 1.32 -23.26 -2.94
C GLU A 23 2.04 -21.92 -2.88
N THR A 24 1.79 -21.03 -3.83
CA THR A 24 2.33 -19.67 -3.85
C THR A 24 1.86 -18.86 -2.64
N LEU A 25 0.57 -18.94 -2.32
CA LEU A 25 0.01 -18.24 -1.16
C LEU A 25 0.61 -18.74 0.16
N ASP A 26 0.78 -20.05 0.31
CA ASP A 26 1.43 -20.68 1.46
C ASP A 26 2.86 -20.16 1.65
N ALA A 27 3.66 -20.21 0.58
CA ALA A 27 5.03 -19.71 0.59
C ALA A 27 5.11 -18.22 0.99
N VAL A 28 4.22 -17.38 0.45
CA VAL A 28 4.14 -15.94 0.76
C VAL A 28 3.76 -15.71 2.22
N CYS A 29 2.71 -16.37 2.72
CA CYS A 29 2.23 -16.18 4.07
C CYS A 29 3.18 -16.71 5.15
N LEU A 30 4.01 -17.72 4.83
CA LEU A 30 5.01 -18.31 5.73
C LEU A 30 6.41 -17.72 5.56
N SER A 31 6.59 -16.75 4.68
CA SER A 31 7.90 -16.17 4.33
C SER A 31 8.58 -15.35 5.44
N GLY A 32 7.83 -14.93 6.46
CA GLY A 32 8.30 -13.99 7.47
C GLY A 32 8.00 -12.51 7.13
N THR A 33 7.21 -12.24 6.09
CA THR A 33 6.64 -10.89 5.85
C THR A 33 5.83 -10.41 7.04
N ASP A 34 5.74 -9.11 7.27
CA ASP A 34 5.05 -8.56 8.45
C ASP A 34 3.51 -8.54 8.31
N ALA A 35 3.02 -8.45 7.07
CA ALA A 35 1.58 -8.44 6.79
C ALA A 35 1.29 -8.79 5.32
N ILE A 36 0.05 -9.16 5.06
CA ILE A 36 -0.53 -9.20 3.72
C ILE A 36 -1.47 -7.99 3.57
N MET A 37 -1.23 -7.19 2.54
CA MET A 37 -2.12 -6.12 2.11
C MET A 37 -2.94 -6.61 0.92
N VAL A 38 -4.25 -6.64 1.05
CA VAL A 38 -5.19 -7.01 -0.03
C VAL A 38 -5.69 -5.73 -0.68
N GLY A 39 -5.39 -5.54 -1.95
CA GLY A 39 -5.81 -4.36 -2.70
C GLY A 39 -5.35 -4.39 -4.15
N GLY A 40 -6.08 -3.69 -4.99
CA GLY A 40 -5.81 -3.50 -6.41
C GLY A 40 -6.54 -2.27 -6.93
N SER A 41 -6.13 -1.76 -8.09
CA SER A 41 -6.70 -0.54 -8.66
C SER A 41 -7.92 -0.80 -9.55
N THR A 42 -8.08 -2.01 -10.07
CA THR A 42 -9.15 -2.40 -11.01
C THR A 42 -9.57 -3.85 -10.75
N GLY A 43 -10.81 -4.18 -11.11
CA GLY A 43 -11.32 -5.57 -11.01
C GLY A 43 -11.54 -6.08 -9.58
N VAL A 44 -11.32 -5.25 -8.56
CA VAL A 44 -11.53 -5.62 -7.16
C VAL A 44 -13.03 -5.65 -6.87
N THR A 45 -13.51 -6.78 -6.39
CA THR A 45 -14.92 -7.01 -6.04
C THR A 45 -15.03 -7.52 -4.61
N TYR A 46 -16.24 -7.45 -4.05
CA TYR A 46 -16.53 -8.05 -2.75
C TYR A 46 -16.18 -9.55 -2.73
N GLU A 47 -16.58 -10.29 -3.77
CA GLU A 47 -16.41 -11.74 -3.85
C GLU A 47 -14.92 -12.16 -3.91
N ASN A 48 -14.12 -11.54 -4.79
CA ASN A 48 -12.70 -11.89 -4.90
C ASN A 48 -11.92 -11.46 -3.66
N THR A 49 -12.31 -10.36 -3.02
CA THR A 49 -11.73 -9.90 -1.77
C THR A 49 -12.04 -10.86 -0.61
N VAL A 50 -13.30 -11.32 -0.47
CA VAL A 50 -13.69 -12.35 0.52
C VAL A 50 -12.93 -13.65 0.28
N ASN A 51 -12.82 -14.08 -0.98
CA ASN A 51 -12.10 -15.31 -1.31
C ASN A 51 -10.64 -15.24 -0.85
N LEU A 52 -9.92 -14.17 -1.21
CA LEU A 52 -8.53 -14.01 -0.83
C LEU A 52 -8.36 -13.89 0.69
N LEU A 53 -9.20 -13.06 1.36
CA LEU A 53 -9.19 -12.94 2.82
C LEU A 53 -9.37 -14.30 3.50
N SER A 54 -10.34 -15.10 3.07
CA SER A 54 -10.63 -16.40 3.67
C SER A 54 -9.46 -17.38 3.58
N ARG A 55 -8.66 -17.28 2.52
CA ARG A 55 -7.47 -18.08 2.32
C ARG A 55 -6.30 -17.60 3.17
N VAL A 56 -6.07 -16.27 3.25
CA VAL A 56 -5.02 -15.67 4.09
C VAL A 56 -5.30 -15.89 5.58
N ARG A 57 -6.57 -15.94 5.99
CA ARG A 57 -6.96 -16.21 7.39
C ARG A 57 -6.62 -17.60 7.92
N ARG A 58 -6.06 -18.48 7.09
CA ARG A 58 -5.49 -19.77 7.54
C ARG A 58 -4.15 -19.62 8.26
N TYR A 59 -3.52 -18.42 8.16
CA TYR A 59 -2.18 -18.12 8.69
C TYR A 59 -2.28 -17.11 9.84
N GLU A 60 -1.36 -17.22 10.80
CA GLU A 60 -1.20 -16.25 11.89
C GLU A 60 -0.40 -15.04 11.43
N LEU A 61 -0.98 -14.25 10.54
CA LEU A 61 -0.35 -13.12 9.88
C LEU A 61 -1.35 -11.97 9.78
N PRO A 62 -0.98 -10.73 10.11
CA PRO A 62 -1.82 -9.57 9.88
C PRO A 62 -2.25 -9.48 8.42
N CYS A 63 -3.57 -9.32 8.21
CA CYS A 63 -4.14 -9.14 6.88
C CYS A 63 -4.94 -7.85 6.85
N VAL A 64 -4.55 -6.91 5.97
CA VAL A 64 -5.14 -5.59 5.88
C VAL A 64 -5.75 -5.35 4.51
N GLN A 65 -6.82 -4.59 4.44
CA GLN A 65 -7.41 -4.18 3.17
C GLN A 65 -6.96 -2.75 2.84
N GLU A 66 -6.33 -2.56 1.68
CA GLU A 66 -6.21 -1.23 1.08
C GLU A 66 -7.50 -0.95 0.29
N VAL A 67 -8.28 0.02 0.76
CA VAL A 67 -9.61 0.30 0.22
C VAL A 67 -9.50 1.11 -1.06
N SER A 68 -9.82 0.51 -2.19
CA SER A 68 -9.83 1.15 -3.51
C SER A 68 -11.24 1.38 -4.07
N ASP A 69 -12.21 0.59 -3.63
CA ASP A 69 -13.61 0.71 -4.02
C ASP A 69 -14.54 0.46 -2.82
N LEU A 70 -15.58 1.29 -2.69
CA LEU A 70 -16.56 1.16 -1.60
C LEU A 70 -17.38 -0.12 -1.67
N GLU A 71 -17.63 -0.64 -2.87
CA GLU A 71 -18.38 -1.89 -3.05
C GLU A 71 -17.56 -3.14 -2.71
N ALA A 72 -16.23 -3.00 -2.64
CA ALA A 72 -15.31 -4.09 -2.36
C ALA A 72 -14.83 -4.13 -0.90
N VAL A 73 -15.36 -3.28 -0.02
CA VAL A 73 -15.03 -3.30 1.40
C VAL A 73 -15.62 -4.53 2.07
N VAL A 74 -14.76 -5.36 2.67
CA VAL A 74 -15.13 -6.63 3.31
C VAL A 74 -14.82 -6.56 4.79
N PRO A 75 -15.78 -6.91 5.68
CA PRO A 75 -15.49 -7.01 7.11
C PRO A 75 -14.57 -8.19 7.42
N GLY A 76 -13.73 -8.04 8.45
CA GLY A 76 -12.88 -9.13 8.95
C GLY A 76 -11.39 -8.93 8.72
N PHE A 77 -10.95 -7.82 8.14
CA PHE A 77 -9.54 -7.42 8.11
C PHE A 77 -9.07 -6.88 9.47
N ASP A 78 -7.77 -6.97 9.73
CA ASP A 78 -7.16 -6.44 10.95
C ASP A 78 -7.08 -4.92 10.92
N LEU A 79 -6.85 -4.33 9.73
CA LEU A 79 -6.88 -2.89 9.49
C LEU A 79 -7.46 -2.61 8.09
N TYR A 80 -7.97 -1.40 7.91
CA TYR A 80 -8.40 -0.84 6.63
C TYR A 80 -7.53 0.37 6.32
N MET A 81 -6.70 0.25 5.30
CA MET A 81 -5.86 1.33 4.80
C MET A 81 -6.65 2.11 3.76
N VAL A 82 -6.78 3.41 3.99
CA VAL A 82 -7.63 4.28 3.16
C VAL A 82 -6.75 5.34 2.50
N PRO A 83 -6.47 5.19 1.19
CA PRO A 83 -5.66 6.14 0.44
C PRO A 83 -6.37 7.48 0.26
N MET A 84 -5.64 8.58 0.45
CA MET A 84 -5.98 9.93 0.02
C MET A 84 -4.94 10.35 -1.01
N VAL A 85 -5.33 10.42 -2.29
CA VAL A 85 -4.38 10.74 -3.38
C VAL A 85 -4.11 12.24 -3.38
N LEU A 86 -2.90 12.63 -2.94
CA LEU A 86 -2.60 14.03 -2.67
C LEU A 86 -2.18 14.82 -3.92
N ASN A 87 -1.52 14.16 -4.88
CA ASN A 87 -1.04 14.80 -6.11
C ASN A 87 -2.03 14.70 -7.28
N THR A 88 -3.31 14.84 -6.99
CA THR A 88 -4.37 14.99 -8.01
C THR A 88 -5.06 16.35 -7.89
N GLN A 89 -5.57 16.85 -9.00
CA GLN A 89 -6.42 18.06 -9.04
C GLN A 89 -7.92 17.70 -8.86
N ASP A 90 -8.26 16.42 -8.86
CA ASP A 90 -9.64 15.96 -8.65
C ASP A 90 -9.93 15.72 -7.16
N PRO A 91 -10.73 16.58 -6.50
CA PRO A 91 -11.06 16.44 -5.08
C PRO A 91 -11.80 15.14 -4.74
N THR A 92 -12.32 14.44 -5.75
CA THR A 92 -12.97 13.12 -5.57
C THR A 92 -12.04 12.14 -4.86
N TRP A 93 -10.76 12.15 -5.20
CA TRP A 93 -9.76 11.21 -4.68
C TRP A 93 -9.06 11.69 -3.40
N ILE A 94 -9.27 12.95 -3.04
CA ILE A 94 -8.75 13.50 -1.78
C ILE A 94 -9.78 13.36 -0.67
N MET A 95 -11.07 13.66 -0.93
CA MET A 95 -12.12 13.59 0.08
C MET A 95 -13.51 13.18 -0.45
N GLY A 96 -13.77 13.25 -1.75
CA GLY A 96 -15.09 12.98 -2.32
C GLY A 96 -15.57 11.55 -2.05
N ARG A 97 -14.75 10.55 -2.37
CA ARG A 97 -15.04 9.13 -2.11
C ARG A 97 -15.07 8.82 -0.61
N HIS A 98 -14.24 9.48 0.18
CA HIS A 98 -14.24 9.33 1.63
C HIS A 98 -15.55 9.82 2.25
N ARG A 99 -16.05 11.01 1.81
CA ARG A 99 -17.36 11.52 2.22
C ARG A 99 -18.48 10.55 1.85
N GLU A 100 -18.48 10.04 0.62
CA GLU A 100 -19.48 9.06 0.16
C GLU A 100 -19.46 7.79 1.02
N GLY A 101 -18.26 7.24 1.31
CA GLY A 101 -18.09 6.08 2.17
C GLY A 101 -18.61 6.31 3.59
N ILE A 102 -18.31 7.46 4.18
CA ILE A 102 -18.78 7.83 5.53
C ILE A 102 -20.30 8.02 5.55
N GLU A 103 -20.86 8.67 4.53
CA GLU A 103 -22.30 8.87 4.40
C GLU A 103 -23.03 7.53 4.28
N ARG A 104 -22.48 6.59 3.51
CA ARG A 104 -23.10 5.28 3.25
C ARG A 104 -22.95 4.29 4.41
N TYR A 105 -21.76 4.23 5.02
CA TYR A 105 -21.41 3.22 6.00
C TYR A 105 -21.18 3.75 7.42
N GLY A 106 -21.27 5.04 7.67
CA GLY A 106 -20.87 5.81 8.84
C GLY A 106 -20.82 5.05 10.18
N TYR A 107 -21.98 4.56 10.65
CA TYR A 107 -22.08 3.85 11.92
C TYR A 107 -21.47 2.43 11.91
N MET A 108 -21.23 1.85 10.73
CA MET A 108 -20.60 0.54 10.58
C MET A 108 -19.08 0.61 10.45
N ILE A 109 -18.52 1.81 10.27
CA ILE A 109 -17.07 1.97 10.08
C ILE A 109 -16.35 1.67 11.40
N PRO A 110 -15.44 0.70 11.42
CA PRO A 110 -14.64 0.39 12.60
C PRO A 110 -13.47 1.39 12.70
N TRP A 111 -13.76 2.62 13.14
CA TRP A 111 -12.79 3.72 13.16
C TRP A 111 -11.45 3.39 13.84
N ASP A 112 -11.47 2.50 14.83
CA ASP A 112 -10.26 2.05 15.51
C ASP A 112 -9.36 1.17 14.60
N LEU A 113 -9.90 0.64 13.51
CA LEU A 113 -9.19 -0.18 12.54
C LEU A 113 -8.86 0.59 11.24
N VAL A 114 -9.34 1.82 11.09
CA VAL A 114 -9.07 2.64 9.89
C VAL A 114 -7.74 3.38 10.03
N VAL A 115 -6.88 3.25 9.02
CA VAL A 115 -5.60 3.93 8.89
C VAL A 115 -5.56 4.69 7.57
N THR A 116 -5.34 5.99 7.61
CA THR A 116 -5.28 6.83 6.40
C THR A 116 -3.86 6.89 5.85
N GLU A 117 -3.76 6.90 4.54
CA GLU A 117 -2.51 7.01 3.79
C GLU A 117 -2.51 8.29 2.97
N GLY A 118 -1.51 9.14 3.15
CA GLY A 118 -1.19 10.21 2.21
C GLY A 118 -0.52 9.61 0.99
N TYR A 119 -1.28 9.37 -0.08
CA TYR A 119 -0.89 8.60 -1.25
C TYR A 119 -0.36 9.52 -2.34
N ILE A 120 0.88 9.31 -2.77
CA ILE A 120 1.56 10.11 -3.80
C ILE A 120 1.95 9.17 -4.94
N VAL A 121 1.31 9.35 -6.09
CA VAL A 121 1.48 8.47 -7.26
C VAL A 121 2.53 9.06 -8.19
N LEU A 122 3.59 8.31 -8.46
CA LEU A 122 4.78 8.79 -9.20
C LEU A 122 5.09 7.99 -10.48
N ASN A 123 4.19 7.12 -10.92
CA ASN A 123 4.28 6.44 -12.21
C ASN A 123 3.04 6.72 -13.05
N GLU A 124 3.20 7.41 -14.18
CA GLU A 124 2.11 7.77 -15.09
C GLU A 124 1.40 6.56 -15.72
N ASN A 125 2.10 5.45 -15.84
CA ASN A 125 1.56 4.21 -16.42
C ASN A 125 0.78 3.35 -15.41
N ALA A 126 0.88 3.65 -14.12
CA ALA A 126 0.12 2.95 -13.10
C ALA A 126 -1.40 3.11 -13.29
N ALA A 127 -2.16 2.05 -13.04
CA ALA A 127 -3.62 2.10 -13.16
C ALA A 127 -4.24 3.18 -12.26
N VAL A 128 -3.71 3.34 -11.04
CA VAL A 128 -4.15 4.38 -10.10
C VAL A 128 -3.89 5.79 -10.64
N ALA A 129 -2.78 6.04 -11.35
CA ALA A 129 -2.51 7.34 -11.95
C ALA A 129 -3.56 7.71 -13.00
N LYS A 130 -3.90 6.75 -13.86
CA LYS A 130 -4.92 6.93 -14.90
C LYS A 130 -6.32 7.12 -14.31
N LEU A 131 -6.64 6.38 -13.25
CA LEU A 131 -7.92 6.47 -12.57
C LEU A 131 -8.13 7.81 -11.86
N THR A 132 -7.08 8.31 -11.20
CA THR A 132 -7.17 9.47 -10.30
C THR A 132 -6.75 10.79 -10.95
N GLY A 133 -6.16 10.75 -12.12
CA GLY A 133 -5.58 11.93 -12.78
C GLY A 133 -4.41 12.52 -11.98
N ALA A 134 -3.65 11.68 -11.28
CA ALA A 134 -2.51 12.14 -10.49
C ALA A 134 -1.44 12.79 -11.37
N GLU A 135 -0.87 13.91 -10.91
CA GLU A 135 0.27 14.58 -11.53
C GLU A 135 1.56 13.85 -11.17
N THR A 136 1.94 12.89 -11.99
CA THR A 136 3.05 11.96 -11.70
C THR A 136 4.42 12.51 -12.03
N SER A 137 4.51 13.48 -12.95
CA SER A 137 5.75 14.13 -13.41
C SER A 137 6.09 15.33 -12.52
N ILE A 138 6.28 15.10 -11.23
CA ILE A 138 6.62 16.13 -10.25
C ILE A 138 8.05 15.95 -9.75
N GLU A 139 8.70 17.07 -9.42
CA GLU A 139 10.04 17.08 -8.84
C GLU A 139 10.03 16.50 -7.40
N ALA A 140 11.19 15.99 -6.96
CA ALA A 140 11.35 15.43 -5.62
C ALA A 140 10.95 16.42 -4.52
N SER A 141 11.18 17.72 -4.71
CA SER A 141 10.77 18.79 -3.79
C SER A 141 9.24 18.91 -3.68
N ALA A 142 8.52 18.74 -4.79
CA ALA A 142 7.06 18.75 -4.79
C ALA A 142 6.48 17.50 -4.12
N ALA A 143 7.06 16.33 -4.38
CA ALA A 143 6.69 15.10 -3.68
C ALA A 143 6.90 15.24 -2.16
N ALA A 144 8.02 15.82 -1.74
CA ALA A 144 8.29 16.12 -0.33
C ALA A 144 7.29 17.12 0.27
N ALA A 145 6.85 18.11 -0.51
CA ALA A 145 5.84 19.07 -0.05
C ALA A 145 4.47 18.39 0.17
N TYR A 146 4.03 17.51 -0.72
CA TYR A 146 2.84 16.69 -0.50
C TYR A 146 2.98 15.78 0.74
N ALA A 147 4.15 15.17 0.93
CA ALA A 147 4.42 14.37 2.11
C ALA A 147 4.34 15.17 3.41
N GLN A 148 4.83 16.42 3.42
CA GLN A 148 4.69 17.33 4.57
C GLN A 148 3.24 17.76 4.81
N ILE A 149 2.44 17.92 3.77
CA ILE A 149 1.00 18.16 3.94
C ILE A 149 0.37 16.98 4.69
N ALA A 150 0.66 15.75 4.26
CA ALA A 150 0.17 14.55 4.94
C ALA A 150 0.63 14.49 6.41
N ASP A 151 1.93 14.61 6.64
CA ASP A 151 2.54 14.46 7.98
C ASP A 151 2.17 15.59 8.93
N LYS A 152 2.30 16.86 8.49
CA LYS A 152 2.27 18.03 9.39
C LYS A 152 0.93 18.74 9.43
N LEU A 153 0.22 18.82 8.32
CA LEU A 153 -1.07 19.51 8.26
C LEU A 153 -2.25 18.56 8.51
N MET A 154 -2.16 17.34 7.96
CA MET A 154 -3.24 16.36 8.06
C MET A 154 -3.01 15.34 9.20
N ASN A 155 -1.78 15.25 9.73
CA ASN A 155 -1.37 14.27 10.75
C ASN A 155 -1.70 12.82 10.35
N LEU A 156 -1.47 12.48 9.08
CA LEU A 156 -1.68 11.12 8.61
C LEU A 156 -0.56 10.20 9.11
N PRO A 157 -0.88 8.98 9.53
CA PRO A 157 0.12 8.05 10.09
C PRO A 157 1.06 7.47 9.02
N ILE A 158 0.66 7.48 7.77
CA ILE A 158 1.41 6.92 6.64
C ILE A 158 1.48 7.93 5.49
N VAL A 159 2.66 8.05 4.90
CA VAL A 159 2.88 8.58 3.56
C VAL A 159 3.27 7.40 2.67
N TYR A 160 2.55 7.19 1.58
CA TYR A 160 2.77 6.10 0.64
C TYR A 160 3.24 6.64 -0.70
N LEU A 161 4.45 6.28 -1.12
CA LEU A 161 4.96 6.55 -2.46
C LEU A 161 4.63 5.37 -3.37
N GLU A 162 3.84 5.61 -4.40
CA GLU A 162 3.35 4.60 -5.33
C GLU A 162 4.01 4.71 -6.69
N TYR A 163 4.84 3.71 -7.01
CA TYR A 163 5.51 3.57 -8.30
C TYR A 163 5.07 2.32 -9.07
N SER A 164 3.93 1.73 -8.75
CA SER A 164 3.45 0.45 -9.30
C SER A 164 3.82 0.25 -10.77
N GLY A 165 4.49 -0.86 -11.07
CA GLY A 165 4.95 -1.21 -12.41
C GLY A 165 6.39 -0.80 -12.75
N VAL A 166 7.01 0.13 -12.00
CA VAL A 166 8.41 0.52 -12.17
C VAL A 166 9.11 0.67 -10.82
N TYR A 167 10.42 0.41 -10.79
CA TYR A 167 11.24 0.76 -9.63
C TYR A 167 11.49 2.26 -9.63
N GLY A 168 11.15 2.92 -8.53
CA GLY A 168 11.16 4.38 -8.43
C GLY A 168 12.56 4.99 -8.30
N ASP A 169 12.60 6.31 -8.39
CA ASP A 169 13.82 7.08 -8.13
C ASP A 169 14.10 7.16 -6.61
N MET A 170 15.16 6.47 -6.17
CA MET A 170 15.53 6.43 -4.76
C MET A 170 16.00 7.78 -4.20
N GLU A 171 16.41 8.73 -5.02
CA GLU A 171 16.72 10.08 -4.53
C GLU A 171 15.44 10.86 -4.18
N THR A 172 14.38 10.69 -4.95
CA THR A 172 13.05 11.19 -4.60
C THR A 172 12.56 10.57 -3.30
N VAL A 173 12.71 9.24 -3.13
CA VAL A 173 12.34 8.55 -1.88
C VAL A 173 13.11 9.09 -0.68
N ARG A 174 14.44 9.33 -0.81
CA ARG A 174 15.25 9.95 0.25
C ARG A 174 14.80 11.36 0.58
N THR A 175 14.48 12.16 -0.43
CA THR A 175 14.04 13.54 -0.25
C THR A 175 12.72 13.58 0.52
N VAL A 176 11.77 12.71 0.17
CA VAL A 176 10.52 12.55 0.90
C VAL A 176 10.79 12.07 2.33
N ARG A 177 11.62 11.03 2.52
CA ARG A 177 11.92 10.51 3.87
C ARG A 177 12.48 11.59 4.81
N ARG A 178 13.38 12.43 4.32
CA ARG A 178 13.98 13.53 5.09
C ARG A 178 12.98 14.63 5.47
N SER A 179 11.85 14.71 4.80
CA SER A 179 10.81 15.71 5.04
C SER A 179 9.78 15.29 6.09
N LEU A 180 9.77 14.01 6.49
CA LEU A 180 8.81 13.43 7.43
C LEU A 180 9.37 13.41 8.86
N ASP A 181 8.51 13.78 9.82
CA ASP A 181 8.83 13.73 11.25
C ASP A 181 8.09 12.58 11.96
N ASN A 182 6.78 12.40 11.69
CA ASN A 182 5.91 11.48 12.43
C ASN A 182 5.35 10.35 11.56
N ALA A 183 4.97 10.68 10.32
CA ALA A 183 4.41 9.69 9.40
C ALA A 183 5.45 8.65 9.01
N ARG A 184 5.03 7.39 8.90
CA ARG A 184 5.86 6.32 8.34
C ARG A 184 5.86 6.41 6.82
N LEU A 185 7.01 6.25 6.23
CA LEU A 185 7.16 6.17 4.78
C LEU A 185 6.97 4.73 4.31
N PHE A 186 5.91 4.51 3.55
CA PHE A 186 5.69 3.28 2.79
C PHE A 186 6.15 3.51 1.34
N TYR A 187 6.81 2.53 0.77
CA TYR A 187 7.24 2.53 -0.61
C TYR A 187 6.70 1.31 -1.34
N GLY A 188 5.94 1.50 -2.41
CA GLY A 188 5.48 0.45 -3.31
C GLY A 188 5.87 0.75 -4.76
N GLY A 189 6.43 -0.23 -5.43
CA GLY A 189 6.68 -0.13 -6.86
C GLY A 189 7.94 -0.84 -7.34
N GLY A 190 7.75 -1.74 -8.30
CA GLY A 190 8.78 -2.34 -9.13
C GLY A 190 9.90 -3.11 -8.43
N ILE A 191 9.73 -3.46 -7.15
CA ILE A 191 10.72 -4.30 -6.44
C ILE A 191 10.61 -5.73 -6.97
N THR A 192 11.68 -6.21 -7.61
CA THR A 192 11.75 -7.54 -8.20
C THR A 192 13.00 -8.33 -7.76
N SER A 193 13.83 -7.77 -6.90
CA SER A 193 15.05 -8.42 -6.42
C SER A 193 15.38 -8.07 -4.97
N ALA A 194 16.18 -8.92 -4.33
CA ALA A 194 16.72 -8.69 -3.00
C ALA A 194 17.51 -7.38 -2.89
N GLN A 195 18.28 -7.02 -3.93
CA GLN A 195 19.03 -5.78 -3.97
C GLN A 195 18.12 -4.55 -3.93
N GLN A 196 17.09 -4.50 -4.77
CA GLN A 196 16.12 -3.41 -4.78
C GLN A 196 15.35 -3.33 -3.45
N ALA A 197 14.98 -4.48 -2.88
CA ALA A 197 14.31 -4.53 -1.58
C ALA A 197 15.20 -3.95 -0.46
N SER A 198 16.46 -4.34 -0.40
CA SER A 198 17.44 -3.81 0.56
C SER A 198 17.68 -2.32 0.39
N GLU A 199 17.83 -1.84 -0.86
CA GLU A 199 18.03 -0.41 -1.16
C GLU A 199 16.81 0.43 -0.74
N ALA A 200 15.60 0.03 -1.12
CA ALA A 200 14.37 0.73 -0.75
C ALA A 200 14.13 0.70 0.76
N ALA A 201 14.35 -0.44 1.42
CA ALA A 201 14.18 -0.59 2.87
C ALA A 201 15.23 0.15 3.70
N ALA A 202 16.37 0.49 3.12
CA ALA A 202 17.35 1.37 3.78
C ALA A 202 16.86 2.83 3.89
N ILE A 203 15.84 3.22 3.11
CA ILE A 203 15.30 4.57 3.07
C ILE A 203 13.88 4.61 3.65
N ALA A 204 12.98 3.77 3.13
CA ALA A 204 11.60 3.69 3.57
C ALA A 204 11.47 2.89 4.88
N ASP A 205 10.47 3.23 5.67
CA ASP A 205 10.17 2.50 6.91
C ASP A 205 9.57 1.11 6.60
N THR A 206 8.78 1.04 5.54
CA THR A 206 8.12 -0.20 5.08
C THR A 206 8.17 -0.27 3.56
N ILE A 207 8.56 -1.40 3.01
CA ILE A 207 8.43 -1.68 1.58
C ILE A 207 7.21 -2.56 1.30
N VAL A 208 6.53 -2.28 0.20
CA VAL A 208 5.37 -3.05 -0.27
C VAL A 208 5.72 -3.71 -1.59
N VAL A 209 5.68 -5.03 -1.61
CA VAL A 209 6.08 -5.88 -2.74
C VAL A 209 4.85 -6.58 -3.30
N GLY A 210 4.59 -6.44 -4.58
CA GLY A 210 3.37 -6.97 -5.19
C GLY A 210 3.61 -7.86 -6.41
N ASN A 211 3.72 -7.31 -7.60
CA ASN A 211 3.67 -8.03 -8.89
C ASN A 211 4.64 -9.21 -8.99
N VAL A 212 5.84 -9.10 -8.43
CA VAL A 212 6.84 -10.16 -8.48
C VAL A 212 6.37 -11.48 -7.84
N VAL A 213 5.37 -11.44 -6.96
CA VAL A 213 4.77 -12.66 -6.37
C VAL A 213 4.17 -13.55 -7.44
N TYR A 214 3.57 -12.95 -8.45
CA TYR A 214 2.88 -13.68 -9.54
C TYR A 214 3.83 -14.11 -10.65
N ASP A 215 4.91 -13.34 -10.86
CA ASP A 215 5.83 -13.55 -11.98
C ASP A 215 7.02 -14.44 -11.59
N HIS A 216 7.55 -14.23 -10.37
CA HIS A 216 8.80 -14.84 -9.90
C HIS A 216 8.80 -15.03 -8.39
N LEU A 217 8.11 -16.07 -7.90
CA LEU A 217 7.94 -16.33 -6.46
C LEU A 217 9.26 -16.36 -5.67
N GLU A 218 10.30 -17.05 -6.20
CA GLU A 218 11.59 -17.13 -5.49
C GLU A 218 12.19 -15.75 -5.26
N GLN A 219 12.13 -14.86 -6.27
CA GLN A 219 12.60 -13.48 -6.12
C GLN A 219 11.76 -12.70 -5.11
N ALA A 220 10.45 -12.92 -5.09
CA ALA A 220 9.57 -12.30 -4.09
C ALA A 220 9.99 -12.72 -2.67
N LEU A 221 10.24 -13.99 -2.42
CA LEU A 221 10.67 -14.50 -1.12
C LEU A 221 12.06 -13.97 -0.70
N GLU A 222 12.98 -13.80 -1.66
CA GLU A 222 14.28 -13.18 -1.38
C GLU A 222 14.17 -11.71 -0.94
N THR A 223 13.11 -10.98 -1.34
CA THR A 223 12.88 -9.61 -0.85
C THR A 223 12.62 -9.55 0.65
N VAL A 224 11.95 -10.56 1.21
CA VAL A 224 11.70 -10.66 2.66
C VAL A 224 13.01 -10.85 3.41
N LYS A 225 13.85 -11.82 3.00
CA LYS A 225 15.15 -12.09 3.61
C LYS A 225 16.05 -10.86 3.59
N ALA A 226 16.11 -10.15 2.45
CA ALA A 226 16.92 -8.95 2.29
C ALA A 226 16.57 -7.80 3.25
N VAL A 227 15.40 -7.83 3.87
CA VAL A 227 14.89 -6.77 4.75
C VAL A 227 14.81 -7.21 6.21
N LYS A 228 14.67 -8.52 6.45
CA LYS A 228 14.41 -9.07 7.79
C LYS A 228 15.64 -9.70 8.43
N ASP A 229 16.62 -10.17 7.62
CA ASP A 229 17.92 -10.71 8.06
C ASP A 229 18.97 -9.58 8.22
#